data_fa4c1571de223a29fac6e06ae957034e
#
_entry.id   fa4c1571de223a29fac6e06ae957034e
#
_cell.length_a   1.000
_cell.length_b   1.000
_cell.length_c   1.000
_cell.angle_alpha   90.00
_cell.angle_beta   90.00
_cell.angle_gamma   90.00
#
_symmetry.space_group_name_H-M   'P 1'
#
loop_
_entity.id
_entity.type
_entity.pdbx_description
1 polymer ?
#
loop_
_entity_poly.entity_id
_entity_poly.type
_entity_poly.pdbx_seq_one_letter_code
_entity_poly.pdbx_strand_id
1 'polypeptide(L)'
;MREWQVKRRERTRQLIELGGLVVKAELVDLADDNRAMLYGAFLWMADKLRSEDGAHAFELWKRRGKRAFEADALPDSDPSVIGAP
;
A
#
# COMPACT_ATOMS: atom_id res chain seq x y z
N MET A 1 3.59 -17.50 27.41
CA MET A 1 3.05 -16.87 26.26
C MET A 1 2.98 -17.77 25.10
N ARG A 2 2.03 -17.60 24.37
CA ARG A 2 1.77 -18.49 23.27
C ARG A 2 2.32 -17.90 22.01
N GLU A 3 2.87 -18.75 21.19
CA GLU A 3 3.37 -18.33 19.90
C GLU A 3 2.28 -17.71 19.06
N TRP A 4 1.08 -18.27 19.14
CA TRP A 4 0.00 -17.76 18.33
C TRP A 4 -0.36 -16.31 18.71
N GLN A 5 -0.17 -15.95 19.97
CA GLN A 5 -0.42 -14.57 20.36
C GLN A 5 0.62 -13.61 19.79
N VAL A 6 1.86 -14.06 19.76
CA VAL A 6 2.93 -13.24 19.17
C VAL A 6 2.69 -13.05 17.69
N LYS A 7 2.38 -14.14 17.00
CA LYS A 7 2.10 -14.07 15.57
C LYS A 7 0.90 -13.18 15.28
N ARG A 8 -0.09 -13.24 16.16
CA ARG A 8 -1.29 -12.44 15.98
C ARG A 8 -0.98 -10.95 16.08
N ARG A 9 -0.13 -10.58 17.02
CA ARG A 9 0.27 -9.18 17.16
C ARG A 9 1.05 -8.70 15.96
N GLU A 10 1.97 -9.52 15.49
CA GLU A 10 2.74 -9.15 14.31
C GLU A 10 1.84 -9.00 13.10
N ARG A 11 0.86 -9.90 12.96
CA ARG A 11 -0.07 -9.82 11.87
C ARG A 11 -0.89 -8.54 11.94
N THR A 12 -1.34 -8.19 13.12
CA THR A 12 -2.12 -6.97 13.30
C THR A 12 -1.30 -5.75 12.94
N ARG A 13 -0.04 -5.69 13.38
CA ARG A 13 0.83 -4.59 13.04
C ARG A 13 1.03 -4.48 11.55
N GLN A 14 1.26 -5.62 10.89
CA GLN A 14 1.43 -5.63 9.44
C GLN A 14 0.19 -5.10 8.73
N LEU A 15 -0.98 -5.48 9.22
CA LEU A 15 -2.22 -5.02 8.60
C LEU A 15 -2.42 -3.53 8.79
N ILE A 16 -2.02 -3.00 9.94
CA ILE A 16 -2.08 -1.56 10.18
C ILE A 16 -1.17 -0.83 9.21
N GLU A 17 0.03 -1.35 9.01
CA GLU A 17 0.97 -0.74 8.09
C GLU A 17 0.44 -0.78 6.67
N LEU A 18 -0.15 -1.91 6.28
CA LEU A 18 -0.74 -2.02 4.94
C LEU A 18 -1.91 -1.07 4.77
N GLY A 19 -2.71 -0.90 5.84
CA GLY A 19 -3.79 0.07 5.81
C GLY A 19 -3.28 1.48 5.61
N GLY A 20 -2.12 1.77 6.18
CA GLY A 20 -1.49 3.08 5.97
C GLY A 20 -1.15 3.33 4.52
N LEU A 21 -0.84 2.28 3.77
CA LEU A 21 -0.56 2.44 2.34
C LEU A 21 -1.80 2.85 1.56
N VAL A 22 -2.95 2.38 1.99
CA VAL A 22 -4.21 2.77 1.35
C VAL A 22 -4.43 4.27 1.50
N VAL A 23 -4.16 4.80 2.69
CA VAL A 23 -4.25 6.23 2.94
C VAL A 23 -3.20 6.98 2.12
N LYS A 24 -1.97 6.47 2.13
CA LYS A 24 -0.86 7.10 1.42
C LYS A 24 -1.14 7.20 -0.07
N ALA A 25 -1.81 6.21 -0.63
CA ALA A 25 -2.17 6.22 -2.03
C ALA A 25 -3.39 7.09 -2.30
N GLU A 26 -3.94 7.72 -1.26
CA GLU A 26 -5.10 8.60 -1.36
C GLU A 26 -6.36 7.87 -1.78
N LEU A 27 -6.36 6.55 -1.63
CA LEU A 27 -7.52 5.76 -2.04
C LEU A 27 -8.73 6.01 -1.16
N VAL A 28 -8.52 6.33 0.11
CA VAL A 28 -9.62 6.60 1.01
C VAL A 28 -10.39 7.83 0.51
N ASP A 29 -9.67 8.88 0.16
CA ASP A 29 -10.29 10.10 -0.34
C ASP A 29 -10.92 9.88 -1.70
N LEU A 30 -10.21 9.19 -2.59
CA LEU A 30 -10.72 8.95 -3.93
C LEU A 30 -11.94 8.06 -3.93
N ALA A 31 -12.02 7.14 -2.97
CA ALA A 31 -13.15 6.25 -2.85
C ALA A 31 -14.29 6.88 -2.05
N ASP A 32 -14.07 8.06 -1.49
CA ASP A 32 -15.07 8.74 -0.68
C ASP A 32 -15.50 7.85 0.49
N ASP A 33 -14.51 7.18 1.09
CA ASP A 33 -14.73 6.29 2.22
C ASP A 33 -15.68 5.13 1.91
N ASN A 34 -15.88 4.83 0.65
CA ASN A 34 -16.81 3.77 0.25
C ASN A 34 -16.09 2.42 0.39
N ARG A 35 -16.46 1.68 1.41
CA ARG A 35 -15.82 0.40 1.69
C ARG A 35 -16.12 -0.65 0.62
N ALA A 36 -17.32 -0.62 0.08
CA ALA A 36 -17.69 -1.59 -0.96
C ALA A 36 -16.85 -1.36 -2.21
N MET A 37 -16.64 -0.10 -2.56
CA MET A 37 -15.82 0.23 -3.70
C MET A 37 -14.38 -0.24 -3.48
N LEU A 38 -13.81 0.03 -2.29
CA LEU A 38 -12.45 -0.38 -1.99
C LEU A 38 -12.31 -1.90 -2.00
N TYR A 39 -13.28 -2.58 -1.42
CA TYR A 39 -13.23 -4.04 -1.38
C TYR A 39 -13.29 -4.62 -2.80
N GLY A 40 -14.16 -4.04 -3.63
CA GLY A 40 -14.26 -4.46 -5.02
C GLY A 40 -12.95 -4.28 -5.77
N ALA A 41 -12.30 -3.15 -5.55
CA ALA A 41 -11.01 -2.89 -6.18
C ALA A 41 -9.95 -3.90 -5.71
N PHE A 42 -9.95 -4.19 -4.41
CA PHE A 42 -9.00 -5.17 -3.89
C PHE A 42 -9.26 -6.56 -4.45
N LEU A 43 -10.53 -6.93 -4.60
CA LEU A 43 -10.88 -8.22 -5.21
C LEU A 43 -10.40 -8.27 -6.65
N TRP A 44 -10.53 -7.18 -7.37
CA TRP A 44 -10.01 -7.09 -8.73
C TRP A 44 -8.50 -7.31 -8.75
N MET A 45 -7.79 -6.67 -7.84
CA MET A 45 -6.35 -6.84 -7.76
C MET A 45 -5.99 -8.29 -7.47
N ALA A 46 -6.72 -8.92 -6.55
CA ALA A 46 -6.45 -10.31 -6.21
C ALA A 46 -6.68 -11.22 -7.41
N ASP A 47 -7.75 -10.97 -8.16
CA ASP A 47 -8.03 -11.76 -9.35
C ASP A 47 -6.92 -11.59 -10.39
N LYS A 48 -6.45 -10.38 -10.57
CA LYS A 48 -5.38 -10.11 -11.51
C LYS A 48 -4.11 -10.85 -11.13
N LEU A 49 -3.78 -10.85 -9.84
CA LEU A 49 -2.57 -11.53 -9.37
C LEU A 49 -2.67 -13.04 -9.50
N ARG A 50 -3.90 -13.58 -9.50
CA ARG A 50 -4.10 -15.02 -9.68
C ARG A 50 -4.15 -15.41 -11.16
N SER A 51 -4.26 -14.45 -12.05
CA SER A 51 -4.38 -14.73 -13.46
C SER A 51 -3.02 -15.10 -14.05
N GLU A 52 -3.02 -15.43 -15.33
CA GLU A 52 -1.80 -15.78 -16.03
C GLU A 52 -0.83 -14.61 -16.06
N ASP A 53 -1.34 -13.40 -16.01
CA ASP A 53 -0.52 -12.19 -15.99
C ASP A 53 -0.12 -11.78 -14.59
N GLY A 54 -0.42 -12.60 -13.59
CA GLY A 54 -0.20 -12.24 -12.20
C GLY A 54 1.22 -11.88 -11.89
N ALA A 55 2.16 -12.67 -12.38
CA ALA A 55 3.58 -12.41 -12.11
C ALA A 55 4.01 -11.07 -12.71
N HIS A 56 3.52 -10.78 -13.90
CA HIS A 56 3.85 -9.52 -14.56
C HIS A 56 3.24 -8.34 -13.80
N ALA A 57 1.99 -8.46 -13.39
CA ALA A 57 1.32 -7.42 -12.62
C ALA A 57 2.04 -7.18 -11.30
N PHE A 58 2.44 -8.26 -10.65
CA PHE A 58 3.16 -8.18 -9.37
C PHE A 58 4.43 -7.34 -9.54
N GLU A 59 5.22 -7.66 -10.56
CA GLU A 59 6.48 -6.95 -10.77
C GLU A 59 6.25 -5.48 -11.15
N LEU A 60 5.25 -5.25 -11.96
CA LEU A 60 4.92 -3.90 -12.40
C LEU A 60 4.50 -3.03 -11.21
N TRP A 61 3.59 -3.54 -10.39
CA TRP A 61 3.09 -2.80 -9.24
C TRP A 61 4.18 -2.62 -8.18
N LYS A 62 4.99 -3.65 -7.98
CA LYS A 62 6.11 -3.59 -7.05
C LYS A 62 7.08 -2.49 -7.44
N ARG A 63 7.38 -2.40 -8.71
CA ARG A 63 8.32 -1.40 -9.23
C ARG A 63 7.78 0.00 -9.03
N ARG A 64 6.51 0.18 -9.31
CA ARG A 64 5.89 1.49 -9.14
C ARG A 64 5.87 1.89 -7.67
N GLY A 65 5.54 0.96 -6.80
CA GLY A 65 5.51 1.24 -5.37
C GLY A 65 6.88 1.57 -4.82
N LYS A 66 7.89 0.85 -5.28
CA LYS A 66 9.25 1.11 -4.86
C LYS A 66 9.67 2.53 -5.24
N ARG A 67 9.33 2.95 -6.44
CA ARG A 67 9.66 4.31 -6.86
C ARG A 67 8.93 5.35 -6.05
N ALA A 68 7.68 5.07 -5.69
CA ALA A 68 6.91 6.00 -4.89
C ALA A 68 7.52 6.15 -3.49
N PHE A 69 7.95 5.03 -2.89
CA PHE A 69 8.62 5.10 -1.60
C PHE A 69 9.92 5.87 -1.68
N GLU A 70 10.67 5.68 -2.75
CA GLU A 70 11.92 6.40 -2.91
C GLU A 70 11.67 7.90 -3.07
N ALA A 71 10.64 8.26 -3.79
CA ALA A 71 10.29 9.66 -3.94
C ALA A 71 9.91 10.28 -2.61
N ASP A 72 9.15 9.54 -1.80
CA ASP A 72 8.77 10.03 -0.48
C ASP A 72 9.96 10.20 0.44
N ALA A 73 10.99 9.38 0.26
CA ALA A 73 12.15 9.42 1.13
C ALA A 73 13.11 10.54 0.79
N LEU A 74 12.98 11.15 -0.38
CA LEU A 74 13.89 12.20 -0.78
C LEU A 74 13.61 13.47 0.02
N PRO A 75 14.63 14.03 0.66
CA PRO A 75 14.40 15.17 1.55
C PRO A 75 13.93 16.42 0.84
N ASP A 76 14.40 16.66 -0.36
CA ASP A 76 14.01 17.87 -1.03
C ASP A 76 12.72 17.76 -1.74
N SER A 77 12.12 16.67 -1.63
CA SER A 77 10.79 16.65 -2.16
C SER A 77 9.92 17.54 -1.33
N ASP A 78 10.54 18.07 -0.42
CA ASP A 78 9.85 19.02 0.27
C ASP A 78 10.15 20.34 -0.02
N PRO A 79 10.36 20.68 -0.19
CA PRO A 79 10.60 21.62 -0.27
C PRO A 79 10.67 22.27 0.14
N SER A 80 10.80 22.13 0.25
CA SER A 80 10.99 22.41 0.65
C SER A 80 11.37 22.63 0.93
N VAL A 81 11.49 22.42 0.53
CA VAL A 81 11.90 22.27 0.74
C VAL A 81 12.27 22.49 0.68
N ILE A 82 12.34 22.81 0.34
CA ILE A 82 12.62 22.87 0.25
C ILE A 82 12.81 23.20 0.59
N GLY A 83 12.88 23.51 0.59
CA GLY A 83 12.99 23.59 0.92
C GLY A 83 13.27 23.82 1.29
N ALA A 84 13.54 24.24 1.03
CA ALA A 84 13.71 24.18 1.38
C ALA A 84 13.87 24.32 1.60
N PRO A 85 14.13 24.68 1.72
CA PRO A 85 14.20 24.72 1.85
C PRO A 85 14.03 24.81 1.93
#